data_a1c611480465b8ffe8bf6b0bb54dbb5d
#
_entry.id   a1c611480465b8ffe8bf6b0bb54dbb5d
#
_cell.length_a   1.000
_cell.length_b   1.000
_cell.length_c   1.000
_cell.angle_alpha   90.00
_cell.angle_beta   90.00
_cell.angle_gamma   90.00
#
_symmetry.space_group_name_H-M   'P 1'
#
loop_
_entity.id
_entity.type
_entity.pdbx_description
1 polymer ?
#
loop_
_entity_poly.entity_id
_entity_poly.type
_entity_poly.pdbx_seq_one_letter_code
_entity_poly.pdbx_strand_id
1 'polypeptide(L)'
;MPVRPSRLCMEPGCKKPSVTGSHRCQLHKVEASERKAEVRKEVHREYNQRRDESDSFYKTERWKKLSAYYRKHHPVCECCSNAASDITDHIKPYKTHPELGLDWDNLRALCRSCHNRIGERVGLTR
;
A
#
# COMPACT_ATOMS: atom_id res chain seq x y z
N MET A 1 41.88 0.08 -23.54
CA MET A 1 40.98 -0.62 -22.62
C MET A 1 40.49 -1.89 -23.28
N PRO A 2 40.66 -3.07 -22.69
CA PRO A 2 40.10 -4.27 -23.26
C PRO A 2 38.57 -4.18 -23.24
N VAL A 3 37.95 -4.23 -24.40
CA VAL A 3 36.48 -4.29 -24.53
C VAL A 3 36.04 -5.67 -24.01
N ARG A 4 35.24 -5.73 -22.97
CA ARG A 4 34.68 -6.99 -22.50
C ARG A 4 33.81 -7.60 -23.61
N PRO A 5 33.98 -8.89 -23.94
CA PRO A 5 33.14 -9.51 -24.95
C PRO A 5 31.67 -9.39 -24.56
N SER A 6 30.82 -9.05 -25.51
CA SER A 6 29.36 -8.98 -25.31
C SER A 6 28.84 -10.37 -24.91
N ARG A 7 28.07 -10.41 -23.82
CA ARG A 7 27.43 -11.65 -23.39
C ARG A 7 26.30 -12.01 -24.35
N LEU A 8 26.01 -13.29 -24.50
CA LEU A 8 24.86 -13.73 -25.26
C LEU A 8 23.56 -13.47 -24.48
N CYS A 9 22.47 -13.36 -25.21
CA CYS A 9 21.13 -13.26 -24.63
C CYS A 9 20.83 -14.48 -23.76
N MET A 10 20.22 -14.26 -22.57
CA MET A 10 19.90 -15.34 -21.64
C MET A 10 18.63 -16.14 -22.02
N GLU A 11 17.88 -15.69 -23.05
CA GLU A 11 16.71 -16.45 -23.50
C GLU A 11 17.12 -17.75 -24.17
N PRO A 12 16.47 -18.87 -23.83
CA PRO A 12 16.79 -20.18 -24.39
C PRO A 12 16.73 -20.17 -25.93
N GLY A 13 17.80 -20.66 -26.57
CA GLY A 13 17.90 -20.73 -28.04
C GLY A 13 18.27 -19.42 -28.74
N CYS A 14 18.39 -18.32 -28.03
CA CYS A 14 18.80 -17.03 -28.61
C CYS A 14 20.33 -16.87 -28.62
N LYS A 15 20.90 -16.71 -29.81
CA LYS A 15 22.34 -16.51 -30.01
C LYS A 15 22.73 -15.05 -30.23
N LYS A 16 21.79 -14.10 -30.09
CA LYS A 16 22.06 -12.67 -30.28
C LYS A 16 22.82 -12.09 -29.07
N PRO A 17 23.68 -11.08 -29.29
CA PRO A 17 24.37 -10.43 -28.17
C PRO A 17 23.37 -9.67 -27.29
N SER A 18 23.63 -9.67 -25.99
CA SER A 18 22.88 -8.86 -25.04
C SER A 18 23.23 -7.37 -25.21
N VAL A 19 22.25 -6.50 -24.92
CA VAL A 19 22.47 -5.05 -24.91
C VAL A 19 23.08 -4.57 -23.60
N THR A 20 23.76 -3.45 -23.65
CA THR A 20 24.39 -2.84 -22.46
C THR A 20 23.37 -2.62 -21.34
N GLY A 21 23.70 -3.05 -20.14
CA GLY A 21 22.81 -2.93 -18.97
C GLY A 21 21.65 -3.95 -18.91
N SER A 22 21.69 -4.97 -19.78
CA SER A 22 20.70 -6.05 -19.78
C SER A 22 21.37 -7.40 -20.06
N HIS A 23 20.76 -8.47 -19.58
CA HIS A 23 21.16 -9.85 -19.94
C HIS A 23 20.40 -10.38 -21.17
N ARG A 24 19.63 -9.54 -21.88
CA ARG A 24 18.83 -9.87 -23.04
C ARG A 24 19.24 -9.05 -24.27
N CYS A 25 19.03 -9.61 -25.45
CA CYS A 25 19.14 -8.83 -26.69
C CYS A 25 18.00 -7.80 -26.78
N GLN A 26 18.09 -6.86 -27.71
CA GLN A 26 17.10 -5.77 -27.82
C GLN A 26 15.65 -6.29 -27.94
N LEU A 27 15.41 -7.31 -28.77
CA LEU A 27 14.09 -7.90 -28.94
C LEU A 27 13.54 -8.47 -27.62
N HIS A 28 14.27 -9.38 -26.97
CA HIS A 28 13.83 -10.01 -25.74
C HIS A 28 13.80 -9.06 -24.54
N LYS A 29 14.53 -7.97 -24.56
CA LYS A 29 14.43 -6.87 -23.58
C LYS A 29 13.06 -6.18 -23.70
N VAL A 30 12.62 -5.87 -24.90
CA VAL A 30 11.31 -5.25 -25.17
C VAL A 30 10.18 -6.20 -24.77
N GLU A 31 10.21 -7.45 -25.25
CA GLU A 31 9.22 -8.47 -24.89
C GLU A 31 9.11 -8.70 -23.38
N ALA A 32 10.24 -8.70 -22.67
CA ALA A 32 10.24 -8.84 -21.21
C ALA A 32 9.64 -7.61 -20.50
N SER A 33 9.85 -6.41 -21.04
CA SER A 33 9.27 -5.19 -20.49
C SER A 33 7.76 -5.13 -20.72
N GLU A 34 7.30 -5.57 -21.89
CA GLU A 34 5.87 -5.67 -22.22
C GLU A 34 5.15 -6.68 -21.32
N ARG A 35 5.73 -7.89 -21.15
CA ARG A 35 5.19 -8.89 -20.20
C ARG A 35 5.09 -8.37 -18.77
N LYS A 36 6.12 -7.64 -18.30
CA LYS A 36 6.08 -7.01 -16.97
C LYS A 36 5.00 -5.94 -16.88
N ALA A 37 4.80 -5.15 -17.92
CA ALA A 37 3.75 -4.13 -17.97
C ALA A 37 2.35 -4.76 -17.92
N GLU A 38 2.11 -5.84 -18.67
CA GLU A 38 0.84 -6.59 -18.63
C GLU A 38 0.56 -7.19 -17.26
N VAL A 39 1.53 -7.86 -16.66
CA VAL A 39 1.40 -8.42 -15.30
C VAL A 39 1.10 -7.31 -14.29
N ARG A 40 1.77 -6.15 -14.40
CA ARG A 40 1.51 -5.00 -13.52
C ARG A 40 0.10 -4.46 -13.67
N LYS A 41 -0.41 -4.36 -14.90
CA LYS A 41 -1.79 -3.93 -15.16
C LYS A 41 -2.80 -4.90 -14.53
N GLU A 42 -2.57 -6.21 -14.69
CA GLU A 42 -3.44 -7.24 -14.13
C GLU A 42 -3.46 -7.18 -12.59
N VAL A 43 -2.29 -7.17 -11.96
CA VAL A 43 -2.17 -7.05 -10.50
C VAL A 43 -2.86 -5.77 -9.99
N HIS A 44 -2.70 -4.65 -10.73
CA HIS A 44 -3.34 -3.39 -10.35
C HIS A 44 -4.87 -3.46 -10.51
N ARG A 45 -5.36 -4.12 -11.56
CA ARG A 45 -6.79 -4.36 -11.78
C ARG A 45 -7.39 -5.20 -10.67
N GLU A 46 -6.75 -6.33 -10.32
CA GLU A 46 -7.19 -7.19 -9.20
C GLU A 46 -7.19 -6.46 -7.87
N TYR A 47 -6.13 -5.68 -7.59
CA TYR A 47 -6.05 -4.85 -6.39
C TYR A 47 -7.21 -3.87 -6.31
N ASN A 48 -7.52 -3.18 -7.43
CA ASN A 48 -8.62 -2.21 -7.47
C ASN A 48 -9.99 -2.88 -7.31
N GLN A 49 -10.18 -4.10 -7.84
CA GLN A 49 -11.43 -4.85 -7.65
C GLN A 49 -11.65 -5.27 -6.20
N ARG A 50 -10.56 -5.52 -5.46
CA ARG A 50 -10.62 -5.86 -4.02
C ARG A 50 -10.75 -4.65 -3.12
N ARG A 51 -10.62 -3.44 -3.67
CA ARG A 51 -10.77 -2.20 -2.88
C ARG A 51 -12.18 -2.10 -2.36
N ASP A 52 -12.25 -1.96 -1.06
CA ASP A 52 -13.48 -1.83 -0.32
C ASP A 52 -14.03 -0.38 -0.41
N GLU A 53 -15.33 -0.22 -0.28
CA GLU A 53 -16.01 1.09 -0.19
C GLU A 53 -15.44 1.97 0.95
N SER A 54 -14.91 1.33 2.01
CA SER A 54 -14.23 2.02 3.10
C SER A 54 -13.03 2.86 2.65
N ASP A 55 -12.32 2.43 1.58
CA ASP A 55 -11.20 3.19 1.05
C ASP A 55 -11.63 4.56 0.49
N SER A 56 -12.81 4.64 -0.09
CA SER A 56 -13.35 5.91 -0.61
C SER A 56 -13.72 6.87 0.52
N PHE A 57 -14.26 6.34 1.62
CA PHE A 57 -14.58 7.12 2.81
C PHE A 57 -13.34 7.82 3.39
N TYR A 58 -12.24 7.09 3.58
CA TYR A 58 -11.01 7.64 4.15
C TYR A 58 -10.33 8.69 3.28
N LYS A 59 -10.71 8.79 2.00
CA LYS A 59 -10.23 9.83 1.07
C LYS A 59 -11.08 11.09 1.06
N THR A 60 -12.26 11.07 1.68
CA THR A 60 -13.14 12.24 1.71
C THR A 60 -12.55 13.40 2.52
N GLU A 61 -12.83 14.62 2.09
CA GLU A 61 -12.42 15.83 2.82
C GLU A 61 -13.05 15.91 4.21
N ARG A 62 -14.27 15.41 4.36
CA ARG A 62 -14.96 15.35 5.66
C ARG A 62 -14.19 14.51 6.66
N TRP A 63 -13.77 13.30 6.26
CA TRP A 63 -12.95 12.44 7.11
C TRP A 63 -11.59 13.06 7.44
N LYS A 64 -10.88 13.58 6.44
CA LYS A 64 -9.56 14.19 6.63
C LYS A 64 -9.60 15.33 7.63
N LYS A 65 -10.59 16.23 7.51
CA LYS A 65 -10.79 17.36 8.44
C LYS A 65 -11.12 16.87 9.84
N LEU A 66 -12.07 15.96 9.99
CA LEU A 66 -12.46 15.39 11.27
C LEU A 66 -11.29 14.67 11.95
N SER A 67 -10.58 13.85 11.23
CA SER A 67 -9.41 13.10 11.70
C SER A 67 -8.28 14.02 12.18
N ALA A 68 -7.96 15.05 11.42
CA ALA A 68 -6.96 16.06 11.83
C ALA A 68 -7.41 16.83 13.07
N TYR A 69 -8.67 17.24 13.12
CA TYR A 69 -9.26 17.96 14.25
C TYR A 69 -9.27 17.11 15.51
N TYR A 70 -9.64 15.82 15.41
CA TYR A 70 -9.63 14.89 16.52
C TYR A 70 -8.23 14.72 17.12
N ARG A 71 -7.21 14.48 16.29
CA ARG A 71 -5.82 14.35 16.74
C ARG A 71 -5.28 15.63 17.39
N LYS A 72 -5.72 16.80 16.92
CA LYS A 72 -5.35 18.08 17.53
C LYS A 72 -5.85 18.20 18.99
N HIS A 73 -7.02 17.64 19.28
CA HIS A 73 -7.60 17.58 20.63
C HIS A 73 -7.07 16.42 21.47
N HIS A 74 -6.53 15.38 20.83
CA HIS A 74 -5.96 14.20 21.46
C HIS A 74 -4.51 14.00 20.96
N PRO A 75 -3.57 14.86 21.38
CA PRO A 75 -2.21 14.83 20.84
C PRO A 75 -1.38 13.63 21.30
N VAL A 76 -1.81 12.95 22.35
CA VAL A 76 -1.14 11.77 22.90
C VAL A 76 -1.96 10.50 22.59
N CYS A 77 -1.26 9.42 22.27
CA CYS A 77 -1.89 8.12 22.01
C CYS A 77 -2.81 7.71 23.18
N GLU A 78 -4.06 7.45 22.90
CA GLU A 78 -5.05 7.06 23.91
C GLU A 78 -4.86 5.62 24.42
N CYS A 79 -4.04 4.82 23.75
CA CYS A 79 -3.74 3.44 24.14
C CYS A 79 -2.54 3.33 25.08
N CYS A 80 -1.37 3.83 24.66
CA CYS A 80 -0.13 3.71 25.44
C CYS A 80 0.20 4.95 26.28
N SER A 81 -0.34 6.10 25.98
CA SER A 81 -0.08 7.39 26.63
C SER A 81 1.41 7.83 26.62
N ASN A 82 2.25 7.15 25.85
CA ASN A 82 3.70 7.39 25.79
C ASN A 82 4.19 8.03 24.50
N ALA A 83 3.37 8.05 23.46
CA ALA A 83 3.74 8.55 22.13
C ALA A 83 2.71 9.57 21.64
N ALA A 84 3.14 10.44 20.70
CA ALA A 84 2.22 11.31 19.99
C ALA A 84 1.21 10.48 19.17
N SER A 85 -0.02 10.98 19.06
CA SER A 85 -1.02 10.36 18.18
C SER A 85 -0.74 10.69 16.73
N ASP A 86 -0.65 9.68 15.89
CA ASP A 86 -0.40 9.83 14.44
C ASP A 86 -1.63 9.48 13.60
N ILE A 87 -2.49 8.63 14.13
CA ILE A 87 -3.60 8.01 13.41
C ILE A 87 -4.88 8.18 14.19
N THR A 88 -5.96 8.59 13.52
CA THR A 88 -7.32 8.49 14.04
C THR A 88 -7.92 7.18 13.57
N ASP A 89 -8.33 6.35 14.51
CA ASP A 89 -8.92 5.05 14.28
C ASP A 89 -10.37 5.00 14.75
N HIS A 90 -11.16 4.09 14.19
CA HIS A 90 -12.52 3.83 14.62
C HIS A 90 -12.55 2.74 15.69
N ILE A 91 -13.27 2.96 16.79
CA ILE A 91 -13.48 1.94 17.82
C ILE A 91 -14.29 0.78 17.24
N LYS A 92 -15.43 1.07 16.61
CA LYS A 92 -16.19 0.14 15.78
C LYS A 92 -15.81 0.35 14.31
N PRO A 93 -15.31 -0.67 13.61
CA PRO A 93 -14.81 -0.51 12.24
C PRO A 93 -15.85 0.09 11.29
N TYR A 94 -15.42 0.97 10.40
CA TYR A 94 -16.28 1.57 9.37
C TYR A 94 -16.98 0.51 8.50
N LYS A 95 -16.30 -0.59 8.17
CA LYS A 95 -16.86 -1.70 7.38
C LYS A 95 -18.16 -2.26 7.95
N THR A 96 -18.25 -2.37 9.26
CA THR A 96 -19.40 -2.96 9.97
C THR A 96 -20.38 -1.90 10.46
N HIS A 97 -19.91 -0.68 10.70
CA HIS A 97 -20.67 0.43 11.24
C HIS A 97 -20.41 1.73 10.45
N PRO A 98 -20.79 1.80 9.16
CA PRO A 98 -20.55 2.98 8.34
C PRO A 98 -21.29 4.23 8.84
N GLU A 99 -22.39 4.06 9.55
CA GLU A 99 -23.15 5.13 10.19
C GLU A 99 -22.38 5.89 11.26
N LEU A 100 -21.37 5.23 11.87
CA LEU A 100 -20.50 5.79 12.91
C LEU A 100 -19.18 6.37 12.34
N GLY A 101 -19.05 6.45 11.03
CA GLY A 101 -17.81 6.88 10.37
C GLY A 101 -17.36 8.29 10.72
N LEU A 102 -18.30 9.20 10.98
CA LEU A 102 -18.04 10.58 11.38
C LEU A 102 -18.45 10.88 12.83
N ASP A 103 -18.75 9.86 13.61
CA ASP A 103 -19.13 10.00 15.00
C ASP A 103 -17.88 10.20 15.88
N TRP A 104 -17.84 11.33 16.59
CA TRP A 104 -16.74 11.69 17.48
C TRP A 104 -16.48 10.65 18.58
N ASP A 105 -17.54 10.09 19.14
CA ASP A 105 -17.46 9.12 20.24
C ASP A 105 -16.98 7.73 19.77
N ASN A 106 -16.99 7.49 18.46
CA ASN A 106 -16.46 6.27 17.87
C ASN A 106 -14.99 6.39 17.41
N LEU A 107 -14.33 7.50 17.72
CA LEU A 107 -12.95 7.75 17.34
C LEU A 107 -11.99 7.54 18.49
N ARG A 108 -10.76 7.22 18.16
CA ARG A 108 -9.63 7.21 19.09
C ARG A 108 -8.35 7.64 18.36
N ALA A 109 -7.46 8.31 19.06
CA ALA A 109 -6.18 8.73 18.54
C ALA A 109 -5.09 7.76 19.00
N LEU A 110 -4.37 7.17 18.06
CA LEU A 110 -3.36 6.15 18.32
C LEU A 110 -2.02 6.53 17.69
N CYS A 111 -0.93 6.11 18.32
CA CYS A 111 0.35 6.05 17.64
C CYS A 111 0.37 4.87 16.66
N ARG A 112 1.26 4.91 15.67
CA ARG A 112 1.36 3.85 14.65
C ARG A 112 1.56 2.46 15.23
N SER A 113 2.40 2.35 16.25
CA SER A 113 2.68 1.07 16.94
C SER A 113 1.43 0.45 17.58
N CYS A 114 0.66 1.24 18.31
CA CYS A 114 -0.60 0.77 18.93
C CYS A 114 -1.66 0.45 17.88
N HIS A 115 -1.79 1.28 16.84
CA HIS A 115 -2.71 1.03 15.73
C HIS A 115 -2.42 -0.31 15.05
N ASN A 116 -1.15 -0.60 14.71
CA ASN A 116 -0.76 -1.86 14.08
C ASN A 116 -1.04 -3.06 15.00
N ARG A 117 -0.73 -2.96 16.29
CA ARG A 117 -0.98 -4.03 17.26
C ARG A 117 -2.48 -4.35 17.43
N ILE A 118 -3.34 -3.35 17.40
CA ILE A 118 -4.80 -3.53 17.44
C ILE A 118 -5.29 -4.16 16.15
N GLY A 119 -4.79 -3.71 14.99
CA GLY A 119 -5.12 -4.28 13.68
C GLY A 119 -4.74 -5.75 13.56
N GLU A 120 -3.60 -6.16 14.06
CA GLU A 120 -3.15 -7.56 14.11
C GLU A 120 -4.10 -8.43 14.95
N ARG A 121 -4.55 -7.95 16.11
CA ARG A 121 -5.50 -8.67 16.95
C ARG A 121 -6.85 -8.88 16.28
N VAL A 122 -7.34 -7.90 15.56
CA VAL A 122 -8.60 -8.00 14.78
C VAL A 122 -8.45 -8.98 13.62
N GLY A 123 -7.25 -9.08 13.03
CA GLY A 123 -6.94 -10.04 11.97
C GLY A 123 -6.90 -11.49 12.44
N LEU A 124 -6.63 -11.74 13.73
CA LEU A 124 -6.56 -13.09 14.31
C LEU A 124 -7.93 -13.65 14.75
N THR A 125 -8.98 -12.85 14.69
CA THR A 125 -10.36 -13.27 15.03
C THR A 125 -11.20 -13.67 13.83
N ARG A 126 -10.55 -14.13 12.77
CA ARG A 126 -11.23 -14.74 11.62
C ARG A 126 -11.25 -16.26 11.74
#